data_78ab5237722c8f7c2e48e938c7b647c3
#
_entry.id   78ab5237722c8f7c2e48e938c7b647c3
#
_cell.length_a   1.000
_cell.length_b   1.000
_cell.length_c   1.000
_cell.angle_alpha   90.00
_cell.angle_beta   90.00
_cell.angle_gamma   90.00
#
_symmetry.space_group_name_H-M   'P 1'
#
loop_
_entity.id
_entity.type
_entity.pdbx_description
1 polymer ?
#
loop_
_entity_poly.entity_id
_entity_poly.type
_entity_poly.pdbx_seq_one_letter_code
_entity_poly.pdbx_strand_id
1 'polypeptide(L)'
;MCRLFKMSIGFLFLLALIGCRNENNPAKKADGVLTPVKQNERNSQIISSLGFDTLLMYDLNIKNEDIKMIHVWVEHFKNGEKQEDIVRGATATNEDMTLSAAKMNFNMDDTTYAQWTLSMTDGTGSTTLQSPVMEVDTSIGTAQSQLNDKIHIEAEKPQALALIVKNGSKGIRVGLDEDVIENTVKENDEVYVVRVMISKTEEYE
;
A
#
# COMPACT_ATOMS: atom_id res chain seq x y z
N MET A 1 47.30 35.37 44.25
CA MET A 1 46.02 35.10 43.59
C MET A 1 46.21 34.28 42.31
N CYS A 2 46.61 33.00 42.39
CA CYS A 2 46.83 32.24 41.15
C CYS A 2 46.82 30.72 41.39
N ARG A 3 45.84 30.20 42.17
CA ARG A 3 45.68 28.75 42.41
C ARG A 3 44.26 28.23 42.29
N LEU A 4 43.28 29.07 42.01
CA LEU A 4 41.86 28.68 41.94
C LEU A 4 41.36 28.45 40.48
N PHE A 5 42.18 28.73 39.45
CA PHE A 5 41.75 28.67 38.07
C PHE A 5 42.05 27.32 37.35
N LYS A 6 42.81 26.42 38.03
CA LYS A 6 43.17 25.11 37.40
C LYS A 6 42.25 23.97 37.75
N MET A 7 41.26 24.16 38.63
CA MET A 7 40.33 23.09 39.06
C MET A 7 38.99 23.09 38.28
N SER A 8 38.66 24.18 37.56
CA SER A 8 37.39 24.29 36.82
C SER A 8 37.40 23.64 35.42
N ILE A 9 38.56 23.41 34.81
CA ILE A 9 38.64 22.85 33.45
C ILE A 9 38.52 21.31 33.45
N GLY A 10 38.90 20.65 34.56
CA GLY A 10 38.80 19.20 34.67
C GLY A 10 37.38 18.65 34.82
N PHE A 11 36.43 19.45 35.34
CA PHE A 11 35.04 19.02 35.57
C PHE A 11 34.14 19.18 34.32
N LEU A 12 34.54 19.99 33.37
CA LEU A 12 33.77 20.19 32.12
C LEU A 12 33.99 19.09 31.11
N PHE A 13 35.10 18.33 31.22
CA PHE A 13 35.41 17.22 30.29
C PHE A 13 34.76 15.87 30.68
N LEU A 14 34.27 15.76 31.92
CA LEU A 14 33.60 14.51 32.36
C LEU A 14 32.10 14.45 31.98
N LEU A 15 31.49 15.55 31.57
CA LEU A 15 30.07 15.59 31.14
C LEU A 15 29.87 15.31 29.65
N ALA A 16 30.93 15.21 28.85
CA ALA A 16 30.85 14.95 27.41
C ALA A 16 30.83 13.45 27.04
N LEU A 17 30.93 12.53 28.01
CA LEU A 17 30.95 11.08 27.75
C LEU A 17 29.63 10.36 28.05
N ILE A 18 28.55 11.07 28.39
CA ILE A 18 27.22 10.45 28.67
C ILE A 18 26.25 10.64 27.50
N GLY A 19 26.72 10.89 26.32
CA GLY A 19 25.87 11.22 25.18
C GLY A 19 26.07 10.39 23.95
N CYS A 20 26.08 9.05 24.02
CA CYS A 20 25.77 8.18 22.87
C CYS A 20 25.41 6.80 23.43
N ARG A 21 24.29 6.70 24.10
CA ARG A 21 23.62 5.42 24.21
C ARG A 21 22.95 5.25 22.85
N ASN A 22 23.65 4.65 21.89
CA ASN A 22 23.02 4.00 20.77
C ASN A 22 22.10 2.93 21.40
N GLU A 23 20.84 3.27 21.53
CA GLU A 23 19.82 2.25 21.66
C GLU A 23 19.90 1.47 20.34
N ASN A 24 20.67 0.40 20.34
CA ASN A 24 20.50 -0.70 19.41
C ASN A 24 19.11 -1.28 19.69
N ASN A 25 18.07 -0.56 19.27
CA ASN A 25 16.77 -1.15 19.10
C ASN A 25 16.98 -2.24 18.05
N PRO A 26 16.90 -3.53 18.39
CA PRO A 26 17.06 -4.58 17.38
C PRO A 26 16.04 -4.24 16.31
N ALA A 27 16.51 -3.99 15.09
CA ALA A 27 15.64 -3.65 13.97
C ALA A 27 14.52 -4.70 13.97
N LYS A 28 13.29 -4.27 14.22
CA LYS A 28 12.12 -5.16 14.33
C LYS A 28 12.11 -6.00 13.07
N LYS A 29 12.26 -7.32 13.22
CA LYS A 29 12.32 -8.24 12.09
C LYS A 29 11.00 -8.11 11.34
N ALA A 30 11.06 -7.77 10.05
CA ALA A 30 9.89 -7.69 9.21
C ALA A 30 9.19 -9.05 9.12
N ASP A 31 7.87 -9.06 9.16
CA ASP A 31 7.06 -10.29 9.04
C ASP A 31 6.92 -10.71 7.57
N GLY A 32 7.05 -9.76 6.63
CA GLY A 32 7.03 -10.00 5.21
C GLY A 32 7.74 -8.91 4.40
N VAL A 33 7.89 -9.16 3.12
CA VAL A 33 8.51 -8.24 2.16
C VAL A 33 7.66 -8.20 0.90
N LEU A 34 7.23 -6.99 0.52
CA LEU A 34 6.57 -6.72 -0.75
C LEU A 34 7.58 -6.19 -1.75
N THR A 35 7.57 -6.73 -2.96
CA THR A 35 8.43 -6.30 -4.06
C THR A 35 7.56 -6.06 -5.30
N PRO A 36 7.54 -4.85 -5.86
CA PRO A 36 6.82 -4.59 -7.11
C PRO A 36 7.34 -5.45 -8.25
N VAL A 37 6.44 -6.08 -9.00
CA VAL A 37 6.78 -6.84 -10.20
C VAL A 37 6.93 -5.85 -11.36
N LYS A 38 8.15 -5.71 -11.87
CA LYS A 38 8.42 -4.83 -13.01
C LYS A 38 7.84 -5.44 -14.29
N GLN A 39 6.97 -4.71 -14.91
CA GLN A 39 6.46 -5.09 -16.23
C GLN A 39 7.38 -4.53 -17.32
N ASN A 40 7.64 -5.33 -18.34
CA ASN A 40 8.30 -4.83 -19.53
C ASN A 40 7.29 -4.06 -20.42
N GLU A 41 7.81 -3.20 -21.28
CA GLU A 41 7.00 -2.34 -22.14
C GLU A 41 5.99 -3.12 -23.00
N ARG A 42 6.40 -4.27 -23.54
CA ARG A 42 5.52 -5.13 -24.36
C ARG A 42 4.33 -5.67 -23.56
N ASN A 43 4.57 -6.13 -22.31
CA ASN A 43 3.50 -6.62 -21.44
C ASN A 43 2.54 -5.48 -21.08
N SER A 44 3.06 -4.30 -20.77
CA SER A 44 2.24 -3.12 -20.48
C SER A 44 1.34 -2.74 -21.66
N GLN A 45 1.85 -2.79 -22.90
CA GLN A 45 1.06 -2.53 -24.12
C GLN A 45 -0.04 -3.58 -24.30
N ILE A 46 0.24 -4.88 -24.10
CA ILE A 46 -0.76 -5.95 -24.18
C ILE A 46 -1.86 -5.73 -23.16
N ILE A 47 -1.51 -5.48 -21.90
CA ILE A 47 -2.43 -5.26 -20.79
C ILE A 47 -3.35 -4.07 -21.09
N SER A 48 -2.78 -2.96 -21.52
CA SER A 48 -3.55 -1.76 -21.91
C SER A 48 -4.49 -2.06 -23.10
N SER A 49 -4.05 -2.86 -24.08
CA SER A 49 -4.90 -3.24 -25.24
C SER A 49 -6.07 -4.14 -24.86
N LEU A 50 -5.99 -4.83 -23.71
CA LEU A 50 -7.08 -5.64 -23.15
C LEU A 50 -8.09 -4.82 -22.32
N GLY A 51 -7.92 -3.48 -22.25
CA GLY A 51 -8.83 -2.58 -21.54
C GLY A 51 -8.51 -2.41 -20.06
N PHE A 52 -7.37 -2.91 -19.57
CA PHE A 52 -6.94 -2.63 -18.21
C PHE A 52 -6.41 -1.20 -18.09
N ASP A 53 -7.08 -0.42 -17.25
CA ASP A 53 -6.71 0.95 -16.88
C ASP A 53 -5.63 0.96 -15.80
N THR A 54 -5.70 -0.01 -14.88
CA THR A 54 -4.73 -0.20 -13.80
C THR A 54 -4.39 -1.67 -13.69
N LEU A 55 -3.11 -1.98 -13.58
CA LEU A 55 -2.62 -3.31 -13.18
C LEU A 55 -1.44 -3.16 -12.22
N LEU A 56 -1.64 -3.61 -11.01
CA LEU A 56 -0.67 -3.67 -9.93
C LEU A 56 -0.27 -5.12 -9.70
N MET A 57 1.02 -5.39 -9.57
CA MET A 57 1.53 -6.74 -9.27
C MET A 57 2.67 -6.64 -8.26
N TYR A 58 2.63 -7.48 -7.23
CA TYR A 58 3.62 -7.52 -6.17
C TYR A 58 3.94 -8.95 -5.79
N ASP A 59 5.21 -9.27 -5.64
CA ASP A 59 5.65 -10.49 -4.98
C ASP A 59 5.71 -10.24 -3.47
N LEU A 60 4.98 -11.05 -2.72
CA LEU A 60 4.96 -11.07 -1.26
C LEU A 60 5.77 -12.27 -0.79
N ASN A 61 6.89 -12.01 -0.11
CA ASN A 61 7.72 -13.01 0.52
C ASN A 61 7.49 -13.01 2.03
N ILE A 62 6.89 -14.06 2.57
CA ILE A 62 6.62 -14.25 3.99
C ILE A 62 7.92 -14.60 4.72
N LYS A 63 8.21 -13.92 5.83
CA LYS A 63 9.40 -14.09 6.66
C LYS A 63 9.11 -14.65 8.05
N ASN A 64 7.85 -14.56 8.47
CA ASN A 64 7.39 -15.02 9.76
C ASN A 64 6.43 -16.20 9.56
N GLU A 65 6.80 -17.38 10.07
CA GLU A 65 6.04 -18.63 9.95
C GLU A 65 4.70 -18.60 10.71
N ASP A 66 4.51 -17.61 11.61
CA ASP A 66 3.24 -17.43 12.31
C ASP A 66 2.16 -16.80 11.42
N ILE A 67 2.50 -16.29 10.24
CA ILE A 67 1.52 -15.72 9.31
C ILE A 67 0.60 -16.83 8.80
N LYS A 68 -0.71 -16.60 8.87
CA LYS A 68 -1.75 -17.54 8.47
C LYS A 68 -2.59 -17.05 7.30
N MET A 69 -2.80 -15.73 7.21
CA MET A 69 -3.70 -15.13 6.23
C MET A 69 -3.06 -13.94 5.53
N ILE A 70 -3.44 -13.76 4.28
CA ILE A 70 -3.20 -12.53 3.53
C ILE A 70 -4.56 -11.95 3.18
N HIS A 71 -4.76 -10.66 3.45
CA HIS A 71 -5.95 -9.88 3.11
C HIS A 71 -5.58 -8.86 2.04
N VAL A 72 -6.40 -8.75 1.00
CA VAL A 72 -6.27 -7.72 -0.04
C VAL A 72 -7.63 -7.10 -0.26
N TRP A 73 -7.71 -5.77 -0.34
CA TRP A 73 -8.97 -5.07 -0.57
C TRP A 73 -8.77 -3.73 -1.28
N VAL A 74 -9.87 -3.20 -1.80
CA VAL A 74 -9.93 -1.86 -2.38
C VAL A 74 -10.91 -1.03 -1.56
N GLU A 75 -10.39 -0.09 -0.78
CA GLU A 75 -11.19 0.90 -0.06
C GLU A 75 -11.72 1.94 -1.05
N HIS A 76 -12.93 2.42 -0.78
CA HIS A 76 -13.58 3.47 -1.54
C HIS A 76 -13.99 4.62 -0.64
N PHE A 77 -13.67 5.83 -1.07
CA PHE A 77 -14.07 7.06 -0.41
C PHE A 77 -14.73 7.98 -1.42
N LYS A 78 -15.82 8.64 -1.01
CA LYS A 78 -16.53 9.61 -1.83
C LYS A 78 -16.81 10.86 -1.02
N ASN A 79 -16.37 12.03 -1.51
CA ASN A 79 -16.49 13.32 -0.83
C ASN A 79 -15.95 13.30 0.62
N GLY A 80 -14.84 12.60 0.86
CA GLY A 80 -14.21 12.47 2.17
C GLY A 80 -14.80 11.39 3.08
N GLU A 81 -15.89 10.72 2.70
CA GLU A 81 -16.55 9.69 3.50
C GLU A 81 -16.21 8.28 2.99
N LYS A 82 -15.89 7.38 3.93
CA LYS A 82 -15.65 5.98 3.60
C LYS A 82 -16.95 5.31 3.17
N GLN A 83 -16.89 4.64 2.04
CA GLN A 83 -17.95 3.78 1.50
C GLN A 83 -17.64 2.31 1.83
N GLU A 84 -18.51 1.39 1.40
CA GLU A 84 -18.18 -0.03 1.40
C GLU A 84 -16.95 -0.31 0.52
N ASP A 85 -16.15 -1.28 0.92
CA ASP A 85 -15.02 -1.71 0.11
C ASP A 85 -15.51 -2.24 -1.25
N ILE A 86 -14.87 -1.83 -2.31
CA ILE A 86 -15.24 -2.24 -3.68
C ILE A 86 -15.13 -3.76 -3.86
N VAL A 87 -14.07 -4.31 -3.33
CA VAL A 87 -13.79 -5.75 -3.30
C VAL A 87 -12.84 -6.03 -2.14
N ARG A 88 -13.09 -7.11 -1.41
CA ARG A 88 -12.24 -7.56 -0.31
C ARG A 88 -12.11 -9.07 -0.38
N GLY A 89 -10.90 -9.59 -0.14
CA GLY A 89 -10.64 -11.00 -0.06
C GLY A 89 -9.49 -11.35 0.84
N ALA A 90 -9.48 -12.61 1.27
CA ALA A 90 -8.38 -13.19 2.02
C ALA A 90 -8.12 -14.61 1.55
N THR A 91 -6.90 -15.06 1.74
CA THR A 91 -6.50 -16.45 1.52
C THR A 91 -5.55 -16.90 2.61
N ALA A 92 -5.69 -18.16 3.02
CA ALA A 92 -4.70 -18.77 3.90
C ALA A 92 -3.38 -18.94 3.15
N THR A 93 -2.27 -18.71 3.83
CA THR A 93 -0.94 -18.93 3.27
C THR A 93 0.10 -19.18 4.34
N ASN A 94 1.13 -19.92 3.96
CA ASN A 94 2.39 -20.06 4.66
C ASN A 94 3.58 -19.95 3.69
N GLU A 95 3.31 -19.56 2.44
CA GLU A 95 4.28 -19.51 1.34
C GLU A 95 4.33 -18.13 0.70
N ASP A 96 5.29 -17.94 -0.19
CA ASP A 96 5.41 -16.75 -1.00
C ASP A 96 4.28 -16.69 -2.03
N MET A 97 3.76 -15.49 -2.27
CA MET A 97 2.64 -15.26 -3.16
C MET A 97 2.87 -14.08 -4.10
N THR A 98 2.25 -14.14 -5.27
CA THR A 98 2.07 -12.97 -6.14
C THR A 98 0.67 -12.41 -5.93
N LEU A 99 0.60 -11.12 -5.59
CA LEU A 99 -0.63 -10.36 -5.43
C LEU A 99 -0.86 -9.51 -6.68
N SER A 100 -2.07 -9.48 -7.18
CA SER A 100 -2.43 -8.54 -8.25
C SER A 100 -3.75 -7.84 -7.97
N ALA A 101 -3.82 -6.56 -8.36
CA ALA A 101 -5.05 -5.79 -8.40
C ALA A 101 -5.16 -5.12 -9.76
N ALA A 102 -6.24 -5.39 -10.45
CA ALA A 102 -6.50 -4.87 -11.78
C ALA A 102 -7.85 -4.13 -11.80
N LYS A 103 -7.89 -3.01 -12.52
CA LYS A 103 -9.12 -2.30 -12.84
C LYS A 103 -9.25 -2.25 -14.35
N MET A 104 -10.36 -2.74 -14.85
CA MET A 104 -10.71 -2.71 -16.26
C MET A 104 -11.86 -1.73 -16.48
N ASN A 105 -11.72 -0.83 -17.46
CA ASN A 105 -12.80 0.04 -17.91
C ASN A 105 -13.36 -0.49 -19.24
N PHE A 106 -14.67 -0.42 -19.40
CA PHE A 106 -15.35 -0.80 -20.64
C PHE A 106 -16.61 0.03 -20.85
N ASN A 107 -17.02 0.19 -22.10
CA ASN A 107 -18.18 1.00 -22.46
C ASN A 107 -19.38 0.10 -22.81
N MET A 108 -20.55 0.45 -22.32
CA MET A 108 -21.85 -0.09 -22.70
C MET A 108 -22.84 1.06 -22.88
N ASP A 109 -23.48 1.14 -24.05
CA ASP A 109 -24.54 2.12 -24.33
C ASP A 109 -24.17 3.56 -23.93
N ASP A 110 -23.02 4.06 -24.39
CA ASP A 110 -22.48 5.40 -24.09
C ASP A 110 -22.09 5.66 -22.62
N THR A 111 -22.16 4.66 -21.77
CA THR A 111 -21.75 4.73 -20.36
C THR A 111 -20.47 3.93 -20.14
N THR A 112 -19.53 4.53 -19.40
CA THR A 112 -18.30 3.84 -19.00
C THR A 112 -18.52 3.12 -17.67
N TYR A 113 -18.12 1.86 -17.63
CA TYR A 113 -18.15 1.01 -16.45
C TYR A 113 -16.75 0.58 -16.07
N ALA A 114 -16.56 0.26 -14.80
CA ALA A 114 -15.33 -0.34 -14.29
C ALA A 114 -15.61 -1.60 -13.47
N GLN A 115 -14.66 -2.51 -13.49
CA GLN A 115 -14.65 -3.69 -12.64
C GLN A 115 -13.25 -3.89 -12.08
N TRP A 116 -13.17 -4.16 -10.78
CA TRP A 116 -11.94 -4.54 -10.11
C TRP A 116 -11.80 -6.04 -10.03
N THR A 117 -10.58 -6.51 -10.16
CA THR A 117 -10.20 -7.91 -9.95
C THR A 117 -9.00 -7.96 -9.02
N LEU A 118 -9.12 -8.68 -7.92
CA LEU A 118 -8.00 -9.03 -7.03
C LEU A 118 -7.61 -10.47 -7.26
N SER A 119 -6.33 -10.78 -7.30
CA SER A 119 -5.84 -12.15 -7.37
C SER A 119 -4.67 -12.36 -6.43
N MET A 120 -4.67 -13.48 -5.73
CA MET A 120 -3.62 -13.97 -4.86
C MET A 120 -3.22 -15.34 -5.38
N THR A 121 -1.99 -15.49 -5.83
CA THR A 121 -1.49 -16.71 -6.51
C THR A 121 -0.23 -17.20 -5.82
N ASP A 122 -0.20 -18.45 -5.44
CA ASP A 122 1.00 -19.17 -5.02
C ASP A 122 1.45 -20.18 -6.09
N GLY A 123 2.43 -21.02 -5.77
CA GLY A 123 2.90 -22.07 -6.70
C GLY A 123 1.90 -23.19 -6.98
N THR A 124 0.77 -23.24 -6.28
CA THR A 124 -0.19 -24.36 -6.31
C THR A 124 -1.59 -23.96 -6.76
N GLY A 125 -1.96 -22.69 -6.57
CA GLY A 125 -3.31 -22.22 -6.88
C GLY A 125 -3.45 -20.72 -6.96
N SER A 126 -4.67 -20.27 -7.24
CA SER A 126 -5.02 -18.86 -7.33
C SER A 126 -6.41 -18.62 -6.74
N THR A 127 -6.51 -17.64 -5.88
CA THR A 127 -7.78 -17.04 -5.43
C THR A 127 -8.02 -15.77 -6.19
N THR A 128 -9.14 -15.68 -6.89
CA THR A 128 -9.51 -14.50 -7.68
C THR A 128 -10.89 -14.00 -7.27
N LEU A 129 -11.01 -12.70 -7.05
CA LEU A 129 -12.22 -12.01 -6.63
C LEU A 129 -12.51 -10.85 -7.58
N GLN A 130 -13.77 -10.64 -7.89
CA GLN A 130 -14.20 -9.53 -8.74
C GLN A 130 -15.23 -8.68 -8.00
N SER A 131 -15.13 -7.37 -8.20
CA SER A 131 -16.17 -6.44 -7.74
C SER A 131 -17.44 -6.56 -8.57
N PRO A 132 -18.57 -6.06 -8.08
CA PRO A 132 -19.64 -5.66 -8.98
C PRO A 132 -19.15 -4.68 -10.05
N VAL A 133 -19.84 -4.64 -11.17
CA VAL A 133 -19.64 -3.63 -12.22
C VAL A 133 -20.18 -2.29 -11.72
N MET A 134 -19.38 -1.23 -11.86
CA MET A 134 -19.71 0.11 -11.38
C MET A 134 -19.66 1.10 -12.52
N GLU A 135 -20.62 2.02 -12.58
CA GLU A 135 -20.55 3.17 -13.47
C GLU A 135 -19.43 4.12 -13.04
N VAL A 136 -18.70 4.66 -14.01
CA VAL A 136 -17.54 5.53 -13.77
C VAL A 136 -17.71 6.85 -14.51
N ASP A 137 -17.63 7.96 -13.78
CA ASP A 137 -17.50 9.27 -14.38
C ASP A 137 -16.10 9.44 -14.97
N THR A 138 -16.02 9.55 -16.28
CA THR A 138 -14.77 9.79 -17.04
C THR A 138 -14.53 11.26 -17.36
N SER A 139 -15.46 12.16 -17.00
CA SER A 139 -15.34 13.60 -17.25
C SER A 139 -14.38 14.29 -16.29
N ILE A 140 -14.01 13.65 -15.19
CA ILE A 140 -13.14 14.19 -14.14
C ILE A 140 -11.71 13.63 -14.24
N GLY A 141 -10.74 14.48 -13.85
CA GLY A 141 -9.33 14.12 -13.89
C GLY A 141 -8.99 12.97 -12.93
N THR A 142 -8.06 12.12 -13.33
CA THR A 142 -7.57 11.00 -12.51
C THR A 142 -6.05 11.11 -12.32
N ALA A 143 -5.59 10.85 -11.09
CA ALA A 143 -4.18 10.66 -10.78
C ALA A 143 -3.97 9.36 -9.99
N GLN A 144 -2.81 8.75 -10.15
CA GLN A 144 -2.47 7.51 -9.49
C GLN A 144 -1.08 7.58 -8.86
N SER A 145 -0.92 6.99 -7.69
CA SER A 145 0.35 6.64 -7.07
C SER A 145 0.35 5.15 -6.75
N GLN A 146 1.50 4.50 -6.88
CA GLN A 146 1.66 3.10 -6.54
C GLN A 146 2.99 2.86 -5.86
N LEU A 147 3.07 1.77 -5.12
CA LEU A 147 4.31 1.31 -4.51
C LEU A 147 5.28 0.88 -5.61
N ASN A 148 6.41 1.58 -5.73
CA ASN A 148 7.43 1.34 -6.76
C ASN A 148 8.70 0.71 -6.23
N ASP A 149 8.90 0.74 -4.91
CA ASP A 149 10.07 0.22 -4.24
C ASP A 149 9.72 -0.97 -3.35
N LYS A 150 10.72 -1.81 -3.09
CA LYS A 150 10.61 -2.89 -2.14
C LYS A 150 10.42 -2.34 -0.73
N ILE A 151 9.43 -2.87 -0.01
CA ILE A 151 9.16 -2.51 1.39
C ILE A 151 9.09 -3.73 2.31
N HIS A 152 9.32 -3.46 3.58
CA HIS A 152 9.10 -4.41 4.66
C HIS A 152 7.74 -4.16 5.29
N ILE A 153 6.98 -5.23 5.53
CA ILE A 153 5.65 -5.16 6.14
C ILE A 153 5.62 -5.91 7.46
N GLU A 154 4.74 -5.46 8.34
CA GLU A 154 4.49 -6.04 9.65
C GLU A 154 3.10 -6.67 9.68
N ALA A 155 2.96 -7.77 10.43
CA ALA A 155 1.66 -8.40 10.66
C ALA A 155 0.67 -7.42 11.33
N GLU A 156 -0.60 -7.57 11.00
CA GLU A 156 -1.74 -6.80 11.54
C GLU A 156 -1.69 -5.29 11.22
N LYS A 157 -0.83 -4.91 10.25
CA LYS A 157 -0.74 -3.52 9.79
C LYS A 157 -1.10 -3.42 8.31
N PRO A 158 -2.21 -2.77 7.96
CA PRO A 158 -2.54 -2.48 6.57
C PRO A 158 -1.43 -1.68 5.89
N GLN A 159 -1.11 -2.07 4.66
CA GLN A 159 -0.16 -1.37 3.81
C GLN A 159 -0.83 -0.94 2.52
N ALA A 160 -0.77 0.35 2.18
CA ALA A 160 -1.24 0.85 0.90
C ALA A 160 -0.29 0.43 -0.24
N LEU A 161 -0.86 -0.15 -1.28
CA LEU A 161 -0.17 -0.56 -2.51
C LEU A 161 -0.35 0.47 -3.62
N ALA A 162 -1.51 1.09 -3.68
CA ALA A 162 -1.82 2.15 -4.64
C ALA A 162 -2.92 3.07 -4.12
N LEU A 163 -2.89 4.29 -4.63
CA LEU A 163 -3.90 5.32 -4.45
C LEU A 163 -4.34 5.81 -5.83
N ILE A 164 -5.63 5.78 -6.10
CA ILE A 164 -6.23 6.31 -7.32
C ILE A 164 -7.21 7.41 -6.90
N VAL A 165 -7.04 8.59 -7.46
CA VAL A 165 -7.76 9.80 -7.06
C VAL A 165 -8.46 10.40 -8.26
N LYS A 166 -9.72 10.77 -8.08
CA LYS A 166 -10.51 11.50 -9.06
C LYS A 166 -10.92 12.85 -8.50
N ASN A 167 -10.76 13.90 -9.29
CA ASN A 167 -11.15 15.25 -8.91
C ASN A 167 -11.47 16.09 -10.15
N GLY A 168 -12.62 16.77 -10.11
CA GLY A 168 -13.10 17.60 -11.22
C GLY A 168 -12.58 19.05 -11.20
N SER A 169 -12.04 19.55 -10.09
CA SER A 169 -11.85 20.99 -9.91
C SER A 169 -10.47 21.44 -9.43
N LYS A 170 -9.60 20.55 -8.97
CA LYS A 170 -8.31 20.90 -8.34
C LYS A 170 -7.17 20.07 -8.88
N GLY A 171 -5.94 20.57 -8.69
CA GLY A 171 -4.75 19.76 -8.86
C GLY A 171 -4.72 18.61 -7.85
N ILE A 172 -4.38 17.41 -8.30
CA ILE A 172 -4.36 16.21 -7.47
C ILE A 172 -2.95 15.98 -6.95
N ARG A 173 -2.80 15.84 -5.63
CA ARG A 173 -1.58 15.39 -4.98
C ARG A 173 -1.80 13.95 -4.53
N VAL A 174 -0.84 13.06 -4.81
CA VAL A 174 -0.92 11.64 -4.47
C VAL A 174 0.35 11.19 -3.73
N GLY A 175 0.19 10.26 -2.79
CA GLY A 175 1.26 9.61 -2.04
C GLY A 175 0.69 8.43 -1.27
N LEU A 176 1.55 7.55 -0.74
CA LEU A 176 1.13 6.31 -0.04
C LEU A 176 1.34 6.36 1.47
N ASP A 177 1.86 7.47 2.00
CA ASP A 177 1.94 7.67 3.45
C ASP A 177 0.53 7.90 4.01
N GLU A 178 0.21 7.35 5.17
CA GLU A 178 -1.15 7.37 5.72
C GLU A 178 -1.70 8.80 5.93
N ASP A 179 -0.85 9.72 6.39
CA ASP A 179 -1.22 11.13 6.55
C ASP A 179 -1.51 11.82 5.20
N VAL A 180 -0.81 11.43 4.13
CA VAL A 180 -1.08 11.90 2.76
C VAL A 180 -2.38 11.31 2.25
N ILE A 181 -2.65 10.01 2.48
CA ILE A 181 -3.89 9.34 2.10
C ILE A 181 -5.08 10.01 2.79
N GLU A 182 -5.01 10.22 4.11
CA GLU A 182 -6.09 10.87 4.86
C GLU A 182 -6.42 12.29 4.35
N ASN A 183 -5.40 13.08 4.02
CA ASN A 183 -5.60 14.41 3.45
C ASN A 183 -6.17 14.32 2.03
N THR A 184 -5.66 13.39 1.22
CA THR A 184 -6.14 13.17 -0.14
C THR A 184 -7.63 12.79 -0.16
N VAL A 185 -8.05 11.90 0.74
CA VAL A 185 -9.45 11.51 0.90
C VAL A 185 -10.35 12.71 1.21
N LYS A 186 -9.93 13.61 2.09
CA LYS A 186 -10.70 14.81 2.49
C LYS A 186 -10.82 15.86 1.39
N GLU A 187 -9.87 15.94 0.48
CA GLU A 187 -9.73 17.02 -0.51
C GLU A 187 -10.26 16.65 -1.89
N ASN A 188 -10.63 15.39 -2.14
CA ASN A 188 -10.98 14.92 -3.48
C ASN A 188 -12.37 14.27 -3.55
N ASP A 189 -12.94 14.27 -4.75
CA ASP A 189 -14.31 13.82 -5.00
C ASP A 189 -14.46 12.32 -4.81
N GLU A 190 -13.47 11.55 -5.29
CA GLU A 190 -13.47 10.09 -5.21
C GLU A 190 -12.06 9.54 -5.09
N VAL A 191 -11.84 8.62 -4.14
CA VAL A 191 -10.54 8.03 -3.85
C VAL A 191 -10.68 6.52 -3.66
N TYR A 192 -9.77 5.77 -4.30
CA TYR A 192 -9.62 4.33 -4.13
C TYR A 192 -8.24 4.04 -3.55
N VAL A 193 -8.18 3.20 -2.50
CA VAL A 193 -6.92 2.76 -1.89
C VAL A 193 -6.85 1.24 -1.98
N VAL A 194 -5.86 0.72 -2.70
CA VAL A 194 -5.59 -0.72 -2.73
C VAL A 194 -4.69 -1.05 -1.55
N ARG A 195 -5.11 -1.99 -0.71
CA ARG A 195 -4.40 -2.36 0.51
C ARG A 195 -4.11 -3.85 0.57
N VAL A 196 -3.07 -4.17 1.34
CA VAL A 196 -2.73 -5.53 1.77
C VAL A 196 -2.46 -5.54 3.27
N MET A 197 -2.76 -6.65 3.92
CA MET A 197 -2.37 -6.95 5.29
C MET A 197 -2.04 -8.44 5.41
N ILE A 198 -1.01 -8.77 6.16
CA ILE A 198 -0.70 -10.15 6.58
C ILE A 198 -1.12 -10.32 8.02
N SER A 199 -1.74 -11.46 8.35
CA SER A 199 -2.30 -11.73 9.68
C SER A 199 -1.82 -13.07 10.24
N LYS A 200 -1.70 -13.12 11.56
CA LYS A 200 -1.41 -14.32 12.34
C LYS A 200 -2.67 -15.08 12.76
N THR A 201 -3.82 -14.47 12.57
CA THR A 201 -5.12 -15.08 12.85
C THR A 201 -5.75 -15.61 11.57
N GLU A 202 -6.58 -16.67 11.70
CA GLU A 202 -7.39 -17.21 10.60
C GLU A 202 -8.77 -16.52 10.51
N GLU A 203 -9.04 -15.55 11.39
CA GLU A 203 -10.32 -14.82 11.41
C GLU A 203 -10.41 -13.84 10.24
N TYR A 204 -11.53 -13.91 9.56
CA TYR A 204 -11.92 -13.01 8.50
C TYR A 204 -12.85 -11.94 9.10
N GLU A 205 -12.30 -10.76 9.43
CA GLU A 205 -13.11 -9.61 9.87
C GLU A 205 -13.65 -8.78 8.69
#